data_7d8a2a2c87a335485def6d728ff0855a
#
_entry.id   7d8a2a2c87a335485def6d728ff0855a
#
_cell.length_a   1.000
_cell.length_b   1.000
_cell.length_c   1.000
_cell.angle_alpha   90.00
_cell.angle_beta   90.00
_cell.angle_gamma   90.00
#
_symmetry.space_group_name_H-M   'P 1'
#
loop_
_entity.id
_entity.type
_entity.pdbx_description
1 polymer ?
#
loop_
_entity_poly.entity_id
_entity_poly.type
_entity_poly.pdbx_seq_one_letter_code
_entity_poly.pdbx_strand_id
1 'polypeptide(L)'
;MSGKPNITILESARCTGCGVCENSCPTGAISFGEDAEGFRMPFVDDSKCINCKACVRACPVLTLQKHNRMQPDMYAVRAKDDVRAVSSSGGVFSLLADYVLEKGGCVCGAAFDEDMTLRHVMITNKSELAKLRGSKYVQSNTGDIYSRVKAKLKEGKTVLFVGTPCQVAGVKNFIGGAENLITADILCHGVPSQKSLDKYLAEISEGKKIKDVAFRDKRNGWNAEHITITFEDGTVYDKSAAEGNLYVKAFLSNIMLRRSCENCPFCAFPRHGDISMGDFWGISNFDKSQSDGKGTSIVFVN
;
A
#
# COMPACT_ATOMS: atom_id res chain seq x y z
N MET A 1 -5.33 -37.92 2.17
CA MET A 1 -4.18 -37.04 2.41
C MET A 1 -4.59 -36.05 3.48
N SER A 2 -4.13 -36.19 4.73
CA SER A 2 -4.41 -35.22 5.80
C SER A 2 -3.60 -33.96 5.49
N GLY A 3 -4.25 -32.95 4.91
CA GLY A 3 -3.60 -31.69 4.60
C GLY A 3 -3.01 -31.09 5.86
N LYS A 4 -1.71 -30.77 5.85
CA LYS A 4 -1.04 -30.06 6.94
C LYS A 4 -1.73 -28.71 7.11
N PRO A 5 -2.13 -28.31 8.33
CA PRO A 5 -2.89 -27.08 8.56
C PRO A 5 -1.96 -25.84 8.54
N ASN A 6 -1.44 -25.48 7.38
CA ASN A 6 -0.62 -24.29 7.16
C ASN A 6 -1.29 -23.37 6.12
N ILE A 7 -0.58 -22.33 5.64
CA ILE A 7 -1.16 -21.31 4.75
C ILE A 7 -1.66 -21.87 3.41
N THR A 8 -1.25 -23.05 2.99
CA THR A 8 -1.71 -23.68 1.75
C THR A 8 -3.19 -24.08 1.76
N ILE A 9 -3.86 -24.04 2.92
CA ILE A 9 -5.32 -24.20 2.99
C ILE A 9 -6.08 -22.99 2.38
N LEU A 10 -5.42 -21.85 2.22
CA LEU A 10 -5.98 -20.70 1.55
C LEU A 10 -5.93 -20.91 0.03
N GLU A 11 -7.06 -20.79 -0.61
CA GLU A 11 -7.16 -20.79 -2.07
C GLU A 11 -6.28 -19.68 -2.67
N SER A 12 -5.46 -19.99 -3.67
CA SER A 12 -4.52 -19.03 -4.28
C SER A 12 -5.20 -17.77 -4.80
N ALA A 13 -6.39 -17.93 -5.41
CA ALA A 13 -7.19 -16.81 -5.91
C ALA A 13 -7.64 -15.82 -4.81
N ARG A 14 -7.71 -16.26 -3.56
CA ARG A 14 -8.08 -15.43 -2.40
C ARG A 14 -6.88 -14.81 -1.69
N CYS A 15 -5.67 -15.26 -1.99
CA CYS A 15 -4.46 -14.74 -1.36
C CYS A 15 -4.21 -13.29 -1.80
N THR A 16 -4.14 -12.36 -0.85
CA THR A 16 -3.88 -10.94 -1.11
C THR A 16 -2.40 -10.60 -1.27
N GLY A 17 -1.50 -11.56 -1.06
CA GLY A 17 -0.05 -11.34 -1.12
C GLY A 17 0.48 -10.37 -0.04
N CYS A 18 -0.23 -10.20 1.07
CA CYS A 18 0.14 -9.25 2.12
C CYS A 18 1.44 -9.60 2.88
N GLY A 19 1.98 -10.81 2.74
CA GLY A 19 3.27 -11.20 3.32
C GLY A 19 3.28 -11.56 4.80
N VAL A 20 2.14 -11.44 5.52
CA VAL A 20 2.12 -11.65 6.97
C VAL A 20 2.45 -13.09 7.39
N CYS A 21 2.11 -14.09 6.58
CA CYS A 21 2.37 -15.50 6.88
C CYS A 21 3.86 -15.83 6.91
N GLU A 22 4.68 -15.19 6.07
CA GLU A 22 6.14 -15.29 6.06
C GLU A 22 6.72 -14.76 7.37
N ASN A 23 6.34 -13.54 7.78
CA ASN A 23 6.77 -12.93 9.04
C ASN A 23 6.32 -13.71 10.29
N SER A 24 5.22 -14.46 10.18
CA SER A 24 4.65 -15.22 11.30
C SER A 24 5.26 -16.61 11.45
N CYS A 25 6.07 -17.07 10.50
CA CYS A 25 6.63 -18.42 10.52
C CYS A 25 7.86 -18.50 11.43
N PRO A 26 7.80 -19.21 12.58
CA PRO A 26 8.91 -19.24 13.53
C PRO A 26 10.13 -20.03 13.02
N THR A 27 9.94 -20.89 12.03
CA THR A 27 10.99 -21.74 11.46
C THR A 27 11.49 -21.26 10.10
N GLY A 28 10.94 -20.14 9.57
CA GLY A 28 11.27 -19.67 8.23
C GLY A 28 10.85 -20.64 7.11
N ALA A 29 9.83 -21.49 7.36
CA ALA A 29 9.34 -22.44 6.38
C ALA A 29 8.52 -21.80 5.25
N ILE A 30 8.19 -20.50 5.32
CA ILE A 30 7.40 -19.81 4.32
C ILE A 30 8.27 -18.77 3.61
N SER A 31 8.30 -18.86 2.30
CA SER A 31 8.91 -17.88 1.39
C SER A 31 7.88 -17.40 0.37
N PHE A 32 8.17 -16.28 -0.29
CA PHE A 32 7.34 -15.77 -1.39
C PHE A 32 8.07 -15.92 -2.73
N GLY A 33 7.38 -16.52 -3.70
CA GLY A 33 7.74 -16.51 -5.10
C GLY A 33 6.66 -15.79 -5.93
N GLU A 34 6.76 -15.88 -7.24
CA GLU A 34 5.81 -15.30 -8.18
C GLU A 34 5.01 -16.37 -8.91
N ASP A 35 3.73 -16.09 -9.18
CA ASP A 35 2.92 -16.87 -10.11
C ASP A 35 3.23 -16.47 -11.57
N ALA A 36 2.50 -17.07 -12.52
CA ALA A 36 2.69 -16.81 -13.95
C ALA A 36 2.48 -15.32 -14.34
N GLU A 37 1.62 -14.61 -13.59
CA GLU A 37 1.29 -13.20 -13.79
C GLU A 37 2.21 -12.24 -13.01
N GLY A 38 3.15 -12.78 -12.21
CA GLY A 38 4.10 -12.03 -11.41
C GLY A 38 3.55 -11.55 -10.06
N PHE A 39 2.44 -12.12 -9.59
CA PHE A 39 1.95 -11.85 -8.26
C PHE A 39 2.66 -12.69 -7.20
N ARG A 40 3.05 -12.05 -6.11
CA ARG A 40 3.71 -12.73 -5.00
C ARG A 40 2.78 -13.71 -4.29
N MET A 41 3.20 -14.98 -4.20
CA MET A 41 2.47 -16.08 -3.58
C MET A 41 3.32 -16.78 -2.54
N PRO A 42 2.75 -17.26 -1.42
CA PRO A 42 3.48 -17.99 -0.39
C PRO A 42 3.75 -19.44 -0.82
N PHE A 43 4.98 -19.89 -0.61
CA PHE A 43 5.40 -21.29 -0.73
C PHE A 43 5.82 -21.81 0.63
N VAL A 44 5.55 -23.08 0.90
CA VAL A 44 5.88 -23.73 2.17
C VAL A 44 6.91 -24.84 1.95
N ASP A 45 8.04 -24.72 2.65
CA ASP A 45 9.01 -25.81 2.78
C ASP A 45 8.51 -26.78 3.84
N ASP A 46 8.00 -27.92 3.40
CA ASP A 46 7.44 -28.95 4.27
C ASP A 46 8.47 -29.57 5.22
N SER A 47 9.77 -29.52 4.87
CA SER A 47 10.85 -30.03 5.71
C SER A 47 11.11 -29.16 6.96
N LYS A 48 10.77 -27.86 6.87
CA LYS A 48 10.89 -26.89 7.96
C LYS A 48 9.57 -26.63 8.69
N CYS A 49 8.44 -27.02 8.09
CA CYS A 49 7.12 -26.74 8.63
C CYS A 49 6.78 -27.63 9.83
N ILE A 50 6.65 -27.03 11.02
CA ILE A 50 6.27 -27.72 12.27
C ILE A 50 4.78 -27.74 12.54
N ASN A 51 3.95 -27.35 11.58
CA ASN A 51 2.47 -27.30 11.66
C ASN A 51 1.89 -26.50 12.84
N CYS A 52 2.55 -25.45 13.30
CA CYS A 52 2.12 -24.64 14.45
C CYS A 52 0.92 -23.71 14.18
N LYS A 53 0.45 -23.63 12.94
CA LYS A 53 -0.68 -22.77 12.48
C LYS A 53 -0.49 -21.27 12.67
N ALA A 54 0.71 -20.78 12.99
CA ALA A 54 0.95 -19.34 13.18
C ALA A 54 0.59 -18.53 11.93
N CYS A 55 0.95 -19.03 10.73
CA CYS A 55 0.60 -18.44 9.44
C CYS A 55 -0.91 -18.37 9.17
N VAL A 56 -1.67 -19.38 9.63
CA VAL A 56 -3.14 -19.44 9.50
C VAL A 56 -3.78 -18.39 10.41
N ARG A 57 -3.34 -18.32 11.68
CA ARG A 57 -3.85 -17.33 12.65
C ARG A 57 -3.54 -15.89 12.25
N ALA A 58 -2.40 -15.65 11.63
CA ALA A 58 -2.01 -14.32 11.17
C ALA A 58 -2.66 -13.90 9.85
N CYS A 59 -3.12 -14.87 9.03
CA CYS A 59 -3.67 -14.57 7.71
C CYS A 59 -4.99 -13.79 7.82
N PRO A 60 -5.08 -12.53 7.35
CA PRO A 60 -6.29 -11.72 7.51
C PRO A 60 -7.46 -12.22 6.64
N VAL A 61 -7.21 -13.05 5.63
CA VAL A 61 -8.27 -13.67 4.82
C VAL A 61 -8.89 -14.86 5.53
N LEU A 62 -8.07 -15.65 6.26
CA LEU A 62 -8.55 -16.82 7.00
C LEU A 62 -9.13 -16.44 8.38
N THR A 63 -8.62 -15.38 8.98
CA THR A 63 -9.01 -14.88 10.30
C THR A 63 -9.36 -13.40 10.21
N LEU A 64 -10.42 -13.08 9.45
CA LEU A 64 -10.88 -11.71 9.27
C LEU A 64 -11.41 -11.17 10.59
N GLN A 65 -10.68 -10.21 11.17
CA GLN A 65 -11.08 -9.50 12.38
C GLN A 65 -11.59 -8.11 11.99
N LYS A 66 -12.75 -7.74 12.52
CA LYS A 66 -13.39 -6.44 12.30
C LYS A 66 -13.50 -5.73 13.65
N HIS A 67 -12.50 -4.92 13.98
CA HIS A 67 -12.43 -4.25 15.28
C HIS A 67 -13.00 -2.82 15.25
N ASN A 68 -13.17 -2.24 14.07
CA ASN A 68 -13.56 -0.85 13.89
C ASN A 68 -15.08 -0.68 13.79
N ARG A 69 -15.55 0.55 13.96
CA ARG A 69 -16.97 0.93 13.87
C ARG A 69 -17.50 0.80 12.43
N MET A 70 -18.80 0.43 12.31
CA MET A 70 -19.48 0.45 11.00
C MET A 70 -19.70 1.89 10.49
N GLN A 71 -19.78 2.86 11.37
CA GLN A 71 -19.98 4.27 11.09
C GLN A 71 -18.84 5.09 11.70
N PRO A 72 -17.71 5.22 11.01
CA PRO A 72 -16.60 6.06 11.45
C PRO A 72 -16.96 7.55 11.29
N ASP A 73 -16.21 8.41 11.98
CA ASP A 73 -16.27 9.85 11.71
C ASP A 73 -15.64 10.16 10.36
N MET A 74 -16.29 10.99 9.56
CA MET A 74 -15.85 11.33 8.21
C MET A 74 -15.46 12.80 8.09
N TYR A 75 -14.33 13.06 7.46
CA TYR A 75 -13.79 14.40 7.28
C TYR A 75 -13.35 14.64 5.83
N ALA A 76 -13.54 15.87 5.35
CA ALA A 76 -12.84 16.41 4.20
C ALA A 76 -11.58 17.13 4.70
N VAL A 77 -10.39 16.71 4.25
CA VAL A 77 -9.12 17.20 4.79
C VAL A 77 -8.25 17.77 3.70
N ARG A 78 -7.72 18.99 3.94
CA ARG A 78 -6.71 19.65 3.12
C ARG A 78 -5.57 20.13 4.00
N ALA A 79 -4.36 19.70 3.69
CA ALA A 79 -3.14 20.29 4.26
C ALA A 79 -2.86 21.67 3.66
N LYS A 80 -1.83 22.35 4.12
CA LYS A 80 -1.33 23.58 3.48
C LYS A 80 -0.87 23.29 2.04
N ASP A 81 -0.87 24.32 1.21
CA ASP A 81 -0.62 24.17 -0.23
C ASP A 81 0.75 23.56 -0.58
N ASP A 82 1.78 23.86 0.20
CA ASP A 82 3.12 23.29 0.04
C ASP A 82 3.13 21.75 0.26
N VAL A 83 2.40 21.28 1.27
CA VAL A 83 2.25 19.85 1.54
C VAL A 83 1.36 19.17 0.48
N ARG A 84 0.29 19.85 0.05
CA ARG A 84 -0.61 19.33 -1.00
C ARG A 84 0.08 19.21 -2.36
N ALA A 85 0.98 20.13 -2.68
CA ALA A 85 1.72 20.13 -3.95
C ALA A 85 2.56 18.85 -4.13
N VAL A 86 3.12 18.32 -3.04
CA VAL A 86 3.94 17.10 -3.05
C VAL A 86 3.17 15.84 -2.62
N SER A 87 1.85 15.90 -2.61
CA SER A 87 0.97 14.78 -2.21
C SER A 87 0.01 14.42 -3.33
N SER A 88 -0.41 13.16 -3.42
CA SER A 88 -1.38 12.72 -4.44
C SER A 88 -2.77 13.34 -4.25
N SER A 89 -3.17 13.65 -3.02
CA SER A 89 -4.49 14.20 -2.67
C SER A 89 -4.37 15.40 -1.72
N GLY A 90 -5.19 15.46 -0.68
CA GLY A 90 -5.23 16.54 0.32
C GLY A 90 -4.05 16.58 1.30
N GLY A 91 -3.10 15.62 1.26
CA GLY A 91 -1.87 15.65 2.07
C GLY A 91 -1.95 14.95 3.43
N VAL A 92 -3.00 14.19 3.73
CA VAL A 92 -3.24 13.53 5.02
C VAL A 92 -2.07 12.63 5.43
N PHE A 93 -1.54 11.81 4.50
CA PHE A 93 -0.37 10.98 4.79
C PHE A 93 0.80 11.79 5.35
N SER A 94 1.13 12.93 4.71
CA SER A 94 2.22 13.78 5.14
C SER A 94 1.98 14.36 6.55
N LEU A 95 0.75 14.76 6.88
CA LEU A 95 0.40 15.27 8.21
C LEU A 95 0.56 14.21 9.30
N LEU A 96 0.09 12.99 9.04
CA LEU A 96 0.23 11.86 9.98
C LEU A 96 1.70 11.47 10.18
N ALA A 97 2.46 11.40 9.09
CA ALA A 97 3.87 11.05 9.10
C ALA A 97 4.70 12.11 9.84
N ASP A 98 4.47 13.39 9.57
CA ASP A 98 5.12 14.49 10.28
C ASP A 98 4.87 14.43 11.78
N TYR A 99 3.62 14.23 12.19
CA TYR A 99 3.25 14.11 13.60
C TYR A 99 4.01 12.98 14.32
N VAL A 100 4.13 11.81 13.68
CA VAL A 100 4.81 10.65 14.28
C VAL A 100 6.32 10.85 14.31
N LEU A 101 6.92 11.37 13.21
CA LEU A 101 8.36 11.60 13.11
C LEU A 101 8.82 12.70 14.08
N GLU A 102 8.06 13.79 14.26
CA GLU A 102 8.36 14.88 15.21
C GLU A 102 8.40 14.38 16.67
N LYS A 103 7.65 13.33 16.98
CA LYS A 103 7.68 12.68 18.29
C LYS A 103 8.75 11.58 18.41
N GLY A 104 9.66 11.47 17.44
CA GLY A 104 10.73 10.47 17.44
C GLY A 104 10.25 9.05 17.15
N GLY A 105 9.07 8.90 16.53
CA GLY A 105 8.50 7.63 16.08
C GLY A 105 9.04 7.19 14.72
N CYS A 106 8.41 6.14 14.18
CA CYS A 106 8.77 5.55 12.88
C CYS A 106 7.55 5.57 11.94
N VAL A 107 7.79 5.71 10.64
CA VAL A 107 6.74 5.63 9.62
C VAL A 107 7.08 4.53 8.63
N CYS A 108 6.11 3.62 8.40
CA CYS A 108 6.20 2.55 7.41
C CYS A 108 5.26 2.86 6.25
N GLY A 109 5.76 2.73 5.03
CA GLY A 109 4.99 2.93 3.82
C GLY A 109 5.71 2.39 2.59
N ALA A 110 5.05 2.46 1.43
CA ALA A 110 5.59 1.95 0.17
C ALA A 110 6.54 2.96 -0.48
N ALA A 111 7.73 2.51 -0.88
CA ALA A 111 8.73 3.27 -1.62
C ALA A 111 9.33 2.41 -2.72
N PHE A 112 9.72 3.04 -3.84
CA PHE A 112 10.55 2.38 -4.84
C PHE A 112 12.01 2.29 -4.36
N ASP A 113 12.65 1.17 -4.63
CA ASP A 113 14.10 1.02 -4.49
C ASP A 113 14.82 1.44 -5.79
N GLU A 114 16.13 1.26 -5.83
CA GLU A 114 16.96 1.65 -6.98
C GLU A 114 16.62 0.89 -8.27
N ASP A 115 16.06 -0.31 -8.14
CA ASP A 115 15.61 -1.16 -9.27
C ASP A 115 14.15 -0.93 -9.63
N MET A 116 13.51 0.13 -9.15
CA MET A 116 12.06 0.41 -9.31
C MET A 116 11.15 -0.71 -8.78
N THR A 117 11.63 -1.57 -7.88
CA THR A 117 10.79 -2.53 -7.15
C THR A 117 10.10 -1.82 -5.99
N LEU A 118 8.79 -1.95 -5.92
CA LEU A 118 8.04 -1.33 -4.82
C LEU A 118 8.11 -2.18 -3.54
N ARG A 119 8.65 -1.57 -2.46
CA ARG A 119 8.80 -2.23 -1.15
C ARG A 119 8.16 -1.41 -0.04
N HIS A 120 7.70 -2.08 1.02
CA HIS A 120 7.45 -1.39 2.28
C HIS A 120 8.77 -1.15 3.00
N VAL A 121 9.00 0.11 3.34
CA VAL A 121 10.19 0.53 4.10
C VAL A 121 9.79 1.29 5.36
N MET A 122 10.71 1.38 6.30
CA MET A 122 10.54 2.14 7.54
C MET A 122 11.52 3.31 7.52
N ILE A 123 11.01 4.51 7.77
CA ILE A 123 11.80 5.73 7.94
C ILE A 123 11.69 6.24 9.37
N THR A 124 12.72 6.96 9.82
CA THR A 124 12.80 7.60 11.15
C THR A 124 13.10 9.09 11.07
N ASN A 125 13.36 9.60 9.87
CA ASN A 125 13.73 10.98 9.62
C ASN A 125 12.80 11.64 8.59
N LYS A 126 12.46 12.91 8.80
CA LYS A 126 11.65 13.72 7.87
C LYS A 126 12.27 13.87 6.48
N SER A 127 13.59 13.87 6.37
CA SER A 127 14.30 13.97 5.09
C SER A 127 14.00 12.78 4.14
N GLU A 128 13.56 11.65 4.68
CA GLU A 128 13.20 10.46 3.91
C GLU A 128 11.72 10.41 3.52
N LEU A 129 10.90 11.31 4.04
CA LEU A 129 9.43 11.27 3.85
C LEU A 129 9.02 11.35 2.38
N ALA A 130 9.79 12.04 1.55
CA ALA A 130 9.54 12.15 0.11
C ALA A 130 9.42 10.79 -0.58
N LYS A 131 10.21 9.78 -0.16
CA LYS A 131 10.17 8.42 -0.73
C LYS A 131 8.82 7.72 -0.56
N LEU A 132 8.11 8.04 0.53
CA LEU A 132 6.83 7.42 0.88
C LEU A 132 5.63 8.14 0.27
N ARG A 133 5.79 9.42 -0.12
CA ARG A 133 4.73 10.22 -0.73
C ARG A 133 4.36 9.71 -2.12
N GLY A 134 3.19 10.07 -2.57
CA GLY A 134 2.68 9.70 -3.88
C GLY A 134 2.02 8.32 -3.93
N SER A 135 0.97 8.19 -4.72
CA SER A 135 0.33 6.90 -5.02
C SER A 135 1.26 6.06 -5.89
N LYS A 136 1.30 4.75 -5.65
CA LYS A 136 2.05 3.79 -6.45
C LYS A 136 1.09 2.66 -6.85
N TYR A 137 0.76 2.59 -8.13
CA TYR A 137 -0.23 1.63 -8.66
C TYR A 137 0.43 0.30 -9.02
N VAL A 138 1.02 -0.33 -8.01
CA VAL A 138 1.65 -1.65 -8.07
C VAL A 138 1.68 -2.27 -6.68
N GLN A 139 1.72 -3.59 -6.57
CA GLN A 139 1.78 -4.28 -5.29
C GLN A 139 3.16 -4.11 -4.64
N SER A 140 3.19 -3.54 -3.44
CA SER A 140 4.43 -3.46 -2.67
C SER A 140 4.80 -4.79 -2.00
N ASN A 141 6.09 -5.10 -2.02
CA ASN A 141 6.67 -6.20 -1.27
C ASN A 141 6.85 -5.77 0.19
N THR A 142 6.20 -6.45 1.11
CA THR A 142 6.27 -6.16 2.55
C THR A 142 7.53 -6.72 3.22
N GLY A 143 8.18 -7.74 2.62
CA GLY A 143 9.39 -8.34 3.20
C GLY A 143 9.25 -8.62 4.70
N ASP A 144 10.21 -8.14 5.48
CA ASP A 144 10.29 -8.29 6.94
C ASP A 144 9.64 -7.13 7.73
N ILE A 145 8.91 -6.23 7.06
CA ILE A 145 8.43 -4.97 7.67
C ILE A 145 7.61 -5.19 8.94
N TYR A 146 6.77 -6.24 8.98
CA TYR A 146 5.95 -6.54 10.17
C TYR A 146 6.81 -6.89 11.39
N SER A 147 7.88 -7.65 11.19
CA SER A 147 8.85 -7.99 12.25
C SER A 147 9.60 -6.74 12.73
N ARG A 148 9.98 -5.84 11.82
CA ARG A 148 10.60 -4.54 12.13
C ARG A 148 9.66 -3.63 12.89
N VAL A 149 8.37 -3.55 12.49
CA VAL A 149 7.34 -2.82 13.23
C VAL A 149 7.24 -3.36 14.64
N LYS A 150 7.12 -4.68 14.81
CA LYS A 150 7.06 -5.33 16.13
C LYS A 150 8.25 -5.01 17.02
N ALA A 151 9.46 -4.97 16.45
CA ALA A 151 10.67 -4.60 17.16
C ALA A 151 10.60 -3.15 17.68
N LYS A 152 10.22 -2.19 16.82
CA LYS A 152 10.11 -0.76 17.20
C LYS A 152 9.02 -0.49 18.23
N LEU A 153 7.90 -1.19 18.15
CA LEU A 153 6.85 -1.10 19.18
C LEU A 153 7.37 -1.59 20.55
N LYS A 154 8.16 -2.69 20.59
CA LYS A 154 8.79 -3.19 21.81
C LYS A 154 9.84 -2.23 22.38
N GLU A 155 10.50 -1.43 21.54
CA GLU A 155 11.39 -0.34 21.96
C GLU A 155 10.63 0.88 22.53
N GLY A 156 9.30 0.82 22.61
CA GLY A 156 8.46 1.93 23.06
C GLY A 156 8.25 3.04 22.02
N LYS A 157 8.67 2.82 20.78
CA LYS A 157 8.47 3.80 19.71
C LYS A 157 7.03 3.78 19.18
N THR A 158 6.48 4.94 18.87
CA THR A 158 5.24 5.02 18.09
C THR A 158 5.55 4.69 16.63
N VAL A 159 4.75 3.81 16.04
CA VAL A 159 4.88 3.44 14.63
C VAL A 159 3.59 3.77 13.89
N LEU A 160 3.70 4.54 12.81
CA LEU A 160 2.64 4.71 11.81
C LEU A 160 2.88 3.68 10.68
N PHE A 161 1.96 2.75 10.52
CA PHE A 161 1.96 1.82 9.39
C PHE A 161 0.90 2.22 8.37
N VAL A 162 1.32 2.52 7.14
CA VAL A 162 0.44 2.91 6.03
C VAL A 162 0.53 1.88 4.92
N GLY A 163 -0.63 1.36 4.47
CA GLY A 163 -0.67 0.36 3.42
C GLY A 163 -2.05 0.17 2.81
N THR A 164 -2.18 -0.85 1.97
CA THR A 164 -3.50 -1.30 1.52
C THR A 164 -4.28 -1.93 2.68
N PRO A 165 -5.62 -1.99 2.64
CA PRO A 165 -6.42 -2.54 3.73
C PRO A 165 -6.04 -3.96 4.14
N CYS A 166 -5.68 -4.82 3.17
CA CYS A 166 -5.23 -6.18 3.45
C CYS A 166 -3.87 -6.23 4.16
N GLN A 167 -2.94 -5.29 3.87
CA GLN A 167 -1.67 -5.18 4.57
C GLN A 167 -1.87 -4.64 5.99
N VAL A 168 -2.76 -3.66 6.16
CA VAL A 168 -3.14 -3.14 7.47
C VAL A 168 -3.81 -4.22 8.33
N ALA A 169 -4.73 -4.99 7.77
CA ALA A 169 -5.31 -6.14 8.47
C ALA A 169 -4.23 -7.18 8.84
N GLY A 170 -3.25 -7.39 7.96
CA GLY A 170 -2.10 -8.27 8.22
C GLY A 170 -1.24 -7.81 9.39
N VAL A 171 -0.85 -6.52 9.44
CA VAL A 171 -0.03 -6.01 10.56
C VAL A 171 -0.79 -6.05 11.88
N LYS A 172 -2.09 -5.73 11.89
CA LYS A 172 -2.94 -5.83 13.10
C LYS A 172 -3.03 -7.28 13.61
N ASN A 173 -3.24 -8.25 12.74
CA ASN A 173 -3.26 -9.66 13.12
C ASN A 173 -1.88 -10.15 13.65
N PHE A 174 -0.77 -9.67 13.05
CA PHE A 174 0.58 -10.04 13.45
C PHE A 174 1.00 -9.46 14.81
N ILE A 175 0.63 -8.21 15.06
CA ILE A 175 0.97 -7.50 16.31
C ILE A 175 0.03 -7.93 17.45
N GLY A 176 -1.27 -8.12 17.17
CA GLY A 176 -2.27 -8.49 18.16
C GLY A 176 -2.74 -7.33 19.05
N GLY A 177 -2.51 -6.10 18.62
CA GLY A 177 -2.84 -4.87 19.36
C GLY A 177 -1.62 -4.27 20.06
N ALA A 178 -1.43 -2.96 19.91
CA ALA A 178 -0.42 -2.16 20.59
C ALA A 178 -0.89 -0.69 20.58
N GLU A 179 -0.88 -0.01 21.72
CA GLU A 179 -1.33 1.38 21.85
C GLU A 179 -0.45 2.37 21.07
N ASN A 180 0.82 2.02 20.88
CA ASN A 180 1.78 2.80 20.12
C ASN A 180 1.86 2.43 18.62
N LEU A 181 0.95 1.59 18.11
CA LEU A 181 0.74 1.34 16.68
C LEU A 181 -0.42 2.17 16.17
N ILE A 182 -0.15 3.06 15.23
CA ILE A 182 -1.17 3.79 14.46
C ILE A 182 -1.20 3.17 13.06
N THR A 183 -2.38 2.78 12.61
CA THR A 183 -2.57 2.19 11.28
C THR A 183 -3.39 3.09 10.38
N ALA A 184 -2.93 3.29 9.13
CA ALA A 184 -3.70 4.00 8.13
C ALA A 184 -3.83 3.16 6.85
N ASP A 185 -5.05 2.89 6.41
CA ASP A 185 -5.29 2.25 5.13
C ASP A 185 -5.75 3.25 4.06
N ILE A 186 -5.43 2.94 2.81
CA ILE A 186 -5.92 3.71 1.66
C ILE A 186 -7.26 3.17 1.17
N LEU A 187 -8.06 4.01 0.51
CA LEU A 187 -9.19 3.56 -0.32
C LEU A 187 -8.60 2.90 -1.57
N CYS A 188 -8.39 1.58 -1.48
CA CYS A 188 -7.64 0.81 -2.45
C CYS A 188 -8.53 0.35 -3.61
N HIS A 189 -8.10 0.66 -4.84
CA HIS A 189 -8.74 0.20 -6.07
C HIS A 189 -8.40 -1.27 -6.40
N GLY A 190 -7.19 -1.70 -6.04
CA GLY A 190 -6.59 -2.99 -6.36
C GLY A 190 -5.09 -2.82 -6.66
N VAL A 191 -4.40 -3.91 -6.92
CA VAL A 191 -2.94 -3.86 -7.17
C VAL A 191 -2.55 -4.68 -8.39
N PRO A 192 -1.81 -4.09 -9.36
CA PRO A 192 -1.06 -4.82 -10.39
C PRO A 192 0.15 -5.55 -9.81
N SER A 193 0.72 -6.49 -10.57
CA SER A 193 1.98 -7.14 -10.22
C SER A 193 3.18 -6.25 -10.54
N GLN A 194 4.32 -6.46 -9.84
CA GLN A 194 5.59 -5.80 -10.17
C GLN A 194 6.00 -6.13 -11.60
N LYS A 195 5.87 -7.37 -12.03
CA LYS A 195 6.17 -7.82 -13.41
C LYS A 195 5.43 -7.03 -14.48
N SER A 196 4.19 -6.61 -14.23
CA SER A 196 3.43 -5.77 -15.15
C SER A 196 4.02 -4.36 -15.26
N LEU A 197 4.45 -3.79 -14.12
CA LEU A 197 5.13 -2.50 -14.10
C LEU A 197 6.49 -2.57 -14.81
N ASP A 198 7.29 -3.59 -14.51
CA ASP A 198 8.63 -3.78 -15.09
C ASP A 198 8.57 -3.85 -16.62
N LYS A 199 7.61 -4.62 -17.17
CA LYS A 199 7.39 -4.70 -18.62
C LYS A 199 7.02 -3.34 -19.22
N TYR A 200 6.11 -2.61 -18.57
CA TYR A 200 5.70 -1.29 -19.01
C TYR A 200 6.88 -0.30 -18.98
N LEU A 201 7.64 -0.28 -17.88
CA LEU A 201 8.81 0.60 -17.75
C LEU A 201 9.90 0.26 -18.76
N ALA A 202 10.15 -1.03 -19.03
CA ALA A 202 11.13 -1.46 -20.03
C ALA A 202 10.74 -0.99 -21.44
N GLU A 203 9.45 -1.05 -21.80
CA GLU A 203 8.94 -0.56 -23.09
C GLU A 203 9.11 0.97 -23.22
N ILE A 204 8.70 1.73 -22.18
CA ILE A 204 8.74 3.20 -22.24
C ILE A 204 10.16 3.75 -22.13
N SER A 205 11.04 3.08 -21.40
CA SER A 205 12.41 3.57 -21.20
C SER A 205 13.28 3.47 -22.43
N GLU A 206 12.99 2.54 -23.34
CA GLU A 206 13.83 2.29 -24.54
C GLU A 206 15.33 2.14 -24.20
N GLY A 207 15.62 1.56 -23.00
CA GLY A 207 16.98 1.38 -22.49
C GLY A 207 17.54 2.56 -21.69
N LYS A 208 16.81 3.68 -21.55
CA LYS A 208 17.19 4.78 -20.66
C LYS A 208 17.05 4.38 -19.20
N LYS A 209 17.95 4.88 -18.36
CA LYS A 209 17.88 4.65 -16.92
C LYS A 209 16.81 5.53 -16.27
N ILE A 210 15.87 4.89 -15.57
CA ILE A 210 14.77 5.55 -14.88
C ILE A 210 15.30 6.11 -13.56
N LYS A 211 14.98 7.38 -13.28
CA LYS A 211 15.31 8.07 -12.04
C LYS A 211 14.13 8.07 -11.08
N ASP A 212 12.91 8.27 -11.59
CA ASP A 212 11.70 8.39 -10.76
C ASP A 212 10.42 8.05 -11.56
N VAL A 213 9.42 7.53 -10.86
CA VAL A 213 8.09 7.23 -11.41
C VAL A 213 7.01 7.81 -10.50
N ALA A 214 6.25 8.76 -10.99
CA ALA A 214 5.12 9.39 -10.30
C ALA A 214 3.79 9.04 -10.98
N PHE A 215 2.91 8.29 -10.31
CA PHE A 215 1.61 7.85 -10.86
C PHE A 215 0.49 8.91 -10.76
N ARG A 216 0.66 9.92 -9.98
CA ARG A 216 -0.32 10.99 -9.72
C ARG A 216 0.40 12.34 -9.64
N ASP A 217 1.16 12.64 -10.69
CA ASP A 217 1.80 13.95 -10.82
C ASP A 217 0.73 15.04 -11.01
N LYS A 218 0.81 16.09 -10.21
CA LYS A 218 -0.18 17.19 -10.20
C LYS A 218 0.19 18.36 -11.10
N ARG A 219 1.27 18.29 -11.88
CA ARG A 219 1.69 19.39 -12.79
C ARG A 219 0.59 19.81 -13.77
N ASN A 220 -0.27 18.84 -14.15
CA ASN A 220 -1.42 19.04 -15.04
C ASN A 220 -2.76 19.10 -14.28
N GLY A 221 -2.73 19.31 -12.96
CA GLY A 221 -3.89 19.36 -12.08
C GLY A 221 -4.19 18.04 -11.37
N TRP A 222 -4.99 18.12 -10.32
CA TRP A 222 -5.30 16.97 -9.48
C TRP A 222 -6.10 15.87 -10.19
N ASN A 223 -7.02 16.27 -11.10
CA ASN A 223 -7.87 15.33 -11.85
C ASN A 223 -7.17 14.69 -13.05
N ALA A 224 -5.98 15.15 -13.40
CA ALA A 224 -5.19 14.57 -14.48
C ALA A 224 -4.48 13.32 -13.97
N GLU A 225 -4.90 12.15 -14.43
CA GLU A 225 -4.34 10.85 -14.03
C GLU A 225 -3.09 10.55 -14.87
N HIS A 226 -2.03 11.35 -14.66
CA HIS A 226 -0.77 11.22 -15.37
C HIS A 226 0.19 10.26 -14.67
N ILE A 227 0.87 9.42 -15.46
CA ILE A 227 2.15 8.83 -15.08
C ILE A 227 3.25 9.71 -15.67
N THR A 228 4.14 10.12 -14.79
CA THR A 228 5.36 10.83 -15.17
C THR A 228 6.56 9.96 -14.84
N ILE A 229 7.41 9.68 -15.83
CA ILE A 229 8.67 8.96 -15.68
C ILE A 229 9.79 9.94 -15.97
N THR A 230 10.67 10.14 -15.00
CA THR A 230 11.86 10.98 -15.16
C THR A 230 13.06 10.08 -15.38
N PHE A 231 13.86 10.35 -16.42
CA PHE A 231 15.09 9.61 -16.72
C PHE A 231 16.32 10.33 -16.16
N GLU A 232 17.43 9.60 -15.99
CA GLU A 232 18.68 10.18 -15.48
C GLU A 232 19.30 11.21 -16.44
N ASP A 233 19.02 11.09 -17.76
CA ASP A 233 19.42 12.07 -18.78
C ASP A 233 18.62 13.40 -18.72
N GLY A 234 17.66 13.50 -17.78
CA GLY A 234 16.79 14.66 -17.60
C GLY A 234 15.57 14.69 -18.51
N THR A 235 15.42 13.75 -19.43
CA THR A 235 14.20 13.64 -20.25
C THR A 235 13.04 13.12 -19.41
N VAL A 236 11.79 13.45 -19.81
CA VAL A 236 10.57 13.12 -19.09
C VAL A 236 9.56 12.53 -20.06
N TYR A 237 9.01 11.39 -19.67
CA TYR A 237 7.79 10.84 -20.27
C TYR A 237 6.62 11.24 -19.35
N ASP A 238 5.57 11.85 -19.92
CA ASP A 238 4.38 12.29 -19.18
C ASP A 238 3.14 12.05 -20.03
N LYS A 239 2.27 11.13 -19.59
CA LYS A 239 1.00 10.81 -20.27
C LYS A 239 -0.09 10.38 -19.31
N SER A 240 -1.31 10.84 -19.60
CA SER A 240 -2.54 10.38 -18.97
C SER A 240 -3.14 9.15 -19.67
N ALA A 241 -4.14 8.52 -19.04
CA ALA A 241 -4.95 7.48 -19.68
C ALA A 241 -5.62 7.97 -20.96
N ALA A 242 -6.11 9.21 -20.98
CA ALA A 242 -6.75 9.82 -22.15
C ALA A 242 -5.77 10.02 -23.30
N GLU A 243 -4.50 10.27 -23.02
CA GLU A 243 -3.42 10.43 -24.01
C GLU A 243 -2.78 9.09 -24.43
N GLY A 244 -3.41 7.98 -24.04
CA GLY A 244 -3.00 6.64 -24.46
C GLY A 244 -2.01 5.95 -23.53
N ASN A 245 -1.87 6.38 -22.28
CA ASN A 245 -1.10 5.62 -21.30
C ASN A 245 -1.76 4.27 -21.02
N LEU A 246 -1.17 3.19 -21.55
CA LEU A 246 -1.76 1.84 -21.46
C LEU A 246 -1.75 1.30 -20.03
N TYR A 247 -0.75 1.62 -19.21
CA TYR A 247 -0.68 1.13 -17.83
C TYR A 247 -1.82 1.70 -16.97
N VAL A 248 -2.02 3.02 -17.01
CA VAL A 248 -3.12 3.65 -16.25
C VAL A 248 -4.47 3.17 -16.78
N LYS A 249 -4.62 3.06 -18.10
CA LYS A 249 -5.86 2.58 -18.72
C LYS A 249 -6.18 1.15 -18.29
N ALA A 250 -5.21 0.24 -18.30
CA ALA A 250 -5.37 -1.15 -17.88
C ALA A 250 -5.68 -1.26 -16.37
N PHE A 251 -5.03 -0.43 -15.55
CA PHE A 251 -5.29 -0.35 -14.11
C PHE A 251 -6.73 0.09 -13.83
N LEU A 252 -7.18 1.19 -14.42
CA LEU A 252 -8.53 1.72 -14.24
C LEU A 252 -9.62 0.81 -14.81
N SER A 253 -9.29 0.01 -15.84
CA SER A 253 -10.19 -1.00 -16.41
C SER A 253 -10.20 -2.33 -15.66
N ASN A 254 -9.48 -2.47 -14.55
CA ASN A 254 -9.38 -3.66 -13.69
C ASN A 254 -8.76 -4.91 -14.35
N ILE A 255 -8.20 -4.83 -15.55
CA ILE A 255 -7.74 -6.01 -16.33
C ILE A 255 -6.37 -6.54 -15.90
N MET A 256 -5.64 -5.82 -15.04
CA MET A 256 -4.31 -6.21 -14.58
C MET A 256 -4.22 -6.33 -13.05
N LEU A 257 -5.35 -6.35 -12.37
CA LEU A 257 -5.40 -6.40 -10.91
C LEU A 257 -5.22 -7.84 -10.41
N ARG A 258 -4.68 -7.95 -9.21
CA ARG A 258 -4.59 -9.22 -8.49
C ARG A 258 -5.99 -9.84 -8.35
N ARG A 259 -6.11 -11.14 -8.61
CA ARG A 259 -7.37 -11.87 -8.62
C ARG A 259 -8.18 -11.72 -7.31
N SER A 260 -7.51 -11.68 -6.17
CA SER A 260 -8.17 -11.44 -4.88
C SER A 260 -8.76 -10.02 -4.72
N CYS A 261 -8.42 -9.07 -5.59
CA CYS A 261 -8.99 -7.73 -5.56
C CYS A 261 -10.41 -7.68 -6.12
N GLU A 262 -10.80 -8.63 -6.99
CA GLU A 262 -12.15 -8.70 -7.58
C GLU A 262 -13.22 -8.91 -6.50
N ASN A 263 -12.93 -9.72 -5.47
CA ASN A 263 -13.82 -10.02 -4.36
C ASN A 263 -13.13 -9.71 -3.02
N CYS A 264 -12.60 -8.50 -2.88
CA CYS A 264 -11.78 -8.08 -1.76
C CYS A 264 -12.61 -7.96 -0.46
N PRO A 265 -12.32 -8.76 0.58
CA PRO A 265 -13.05 -8.68 1.84
C PRO A 265 -12.69 -7.45 2.68
N PHE A 266 -11.69 -6.66 2.24
CA PHE A 266 -11.15 -5.51 2.95
C PHE A 266 -11.63 -4.17 2.40
N CYS A 267 -12.41 -4.13 1.31
CA CYS A 267 -12.82 -2.88 0.66
C CYS A 267 -14.02 -2.20 1.34
N ALA A 268 -14.82 -2.96 2.09
CA ALA A 268 -16.06 -2.50 2.73
C ALA A 268 -15.83 -1.99 4.17
N PHE A 269 -16.85 -1.37 4.75
CA PHE A 269 -16.92 -1.10 6.18
C PHE A 269 -17.27 -2.36 6.99
N PRO A 270 -16.80 -2.46 8.25
CA PRO A 270 -15.88 -1.55 8.91
C PRO A 270 -14.49 -1.61 8.27
N ARG A 271 -13.82 -0.46 8.18
CA ARG A 271 -12.45 -0.38 7.67
C ARG A 271 -11.46 -1.01 8.64
N HIS A 272 -10.23 -1.30 8.17
CA HIS A 272 -9.23 -2.01 8.98
C HIS A 272 -8.22 -1.07 9.67
N GLY A 273 -7.89 0.07 9.05
CA GLY A 273 -7.03 1.09 9.65
C GLY A 273 -7.73 1.87 10.74
N ASP A 274 -6.99 2.41 11.69
CA ASP A 274 -7.51 3.40 12.65
C ASP A 274 -7.92 4.68 11.90
N ILE A 275 -7.23 4.93 10.78
CA ILE A 275 -7.54 5.98 9.81
C ILE A 275 -7.62 5.35 8.42
N SER A 276 -8.67 5.67 7.65
CA SER A 276 -8.73 5.34 6.22
C SER A 276 -8.75 6.61 5.40
N MET A 277 -7.97 6.68 4.32
CA MET A 277 -7.83 7.90 3.53
C MET A 277 -7.85 7.62 2.03
N GLY A 278 -8.38 8.58 1.28
CA GLY A 278 -8.41 8.53 -0.18
C GLY A 278 -8.69 9.88 -0.80
N ASP A 279 -8.82 9.91 -2.11
CA ASP A 279 -9.27 11.10 -2.85
C ASP A 279 -10.76 11.31 -2.59
N PHE A 280 -11.19 12.54 -2.31
CA PHE A 280 -12.59 12.89 -2.18
C PHE A 280 -13.17 13.29 -3.54
N TRP A 281 -13.27 12.33 -4.45
CA TRP A 281 -13.94 12.53 -5.73
C TRP A 281 -15.37 13.02 -5.52
N GLY A 282 -15.74 14.05 -6.27
CA GLY A 282 -17.10 14.62 -6.19
C GLY A 282 -17.37 15.51 -4.98
N ILE A 283 -16.35 15.93 -4.22
CA ILE A 283 -16.52 16.89 -3.10
C ILE A 283 -17.24 18.17 -3.53
N SER A 284 -17.08 18.61 -4.80
CA SER A 284 -17.76 19.76 -5.38
C SER A 284 -19.30 19.63 -5.43
N ASN A 285 -19.83 18.40 -5.35
CA ASN A 285 -21.27 18.16 -5.31
C ASN A 285 -21.87 18.47 -3.92
N PHE A 286 -21.00 18.48 -2.89
CA PHE A 286 -21.37 18.76 -1.50
C PHE A 286 -20.97 20.19 -1.11
N ASP A 287 -19.76 20.58 -1.44
CA ASP A 287 -19.21 21.90 -1.15
C ASP A 287 -18.22 22.33 -2.22
N LYS A 288 -18.64 23.28 -3.08
CA LYS A 288 -17.81 23.80 -4.18
C LYS A 288 -16.53 24.50 -3.66
N SER A 289 -16.56 25.08 -2.46
CA SER A 289 -15.39 25.76 -1.86
C SER A 289 -14.25 24.79 -1.53
N GLN A 290 -14.54 23.49 -1.43
CA GLN A 290 -13.57 22.44 -1.18
C GLN A 290 -12.93 21.88 -2.47
N SER A 291 -13.38 22.32 -3.65
CA SER A 291 -12.87 21.86 -4.95
C SER A 291 -12.05 22.95 -5.63
N ASP A 292 -10.81 23.11 -5.19
CA ASP A 292 -9.87 24.12 -5.70
C ASP A 292 -8.86 23.56 -6.73
N GLY A 293 -9.07 22.34 -7.23
CA GLY A 293 -8.20 21.68 -8.21
C GLY A 293 -6.87 21.15 -7.67
N LYS A 294 -6.57 21.34 -6.37
CA LYS A 294 -5.31 20.91 -5.74
C LYS A 294 -5.42 19.59 -4.97
N GLY A 295 -6.61 19.03 -4.85
CA GLY A 295 -6.92 17.78 -4.15
C GLY A 295 -7.41 17.97 -2.72
N THR A 296 -8.48 17.24 -2.41
CA THR A 296 -9.06 17.11 -1.06
C THR A 296 -9.12 15.62 -0.73
N SER A 297 -8.70 15.24 0.46
CA SER A 297 -8.82 13.86 0.92
C SER A 297 -10.11 13.64 1.68
N ILE A 298 -10.76 12.48 1.43
CA ILE A 298 -11.73 11.92 2.37
C ILE A 298 -10.98 11.11 3.42
N VAL A 299 -11.35 11.28 4.67
CA VAL A 299 -10.73 10.58 5.82
C VAL A 299 -11.83 9.99 6.68
N PHE A 300 -11.68 8.71 7.02
CA PHE A 300 -12.50 8.04 8.00
C PHE A 300 -11.65 7.76 9.23
N VAL A 301 -12.16 8.15 10.42
CA VAL A 301 -11.51 7.93 11.72
C VAL A 301 -12.35 6.90 12.47
N ASN A 302 -11.74 5.77 12.82
CA ASN A 302 -12.39 4.62 13.46
C ASN A 302 -12.16 4.58 14.95
#